data_6adc48f74878e443619a8461ea6557fd
#
_entry.id   6adc48f74878e443619a8461ea6557fd
#
_cell.length_a   1.000
_cell.length_b   1.000
_cell.length_c   1.000
_cell.angle_alpha   90.00
_cell.angle_beta   90.00
_cell.angle_gamma   90.00
#
_symmetry.space_group_name_H-M   'P 1'
#
loop_
_entity.id
_entity.type
_entity.pdbx_description
1 polymer ?
#
loop_
_entity_poly.entity_id
_entity_poly.type
_entity_poly.pdbx_seq_one_letter_code
_entity_poly.pdbx_strand_id
1 'polypeptide(L)'
;LELWQSVPGNQHFVMNKLLTGGFRVGVSTGLISRAIAEAFDLETELIIQRLMGGFEPTAENFQQLILPADAEEKRSKGTPYPFFLASPLEIHRLKDSEANEWRVEWKWDGIRGQLIHRGHGTFLWSRGEELINDSFPELISLGAALPDGTVLDGEVICWKENDPTPLGFDQLQRRLGRKQVSNSLKKECPIR
;
A
#
# COMPACT_ATOMS: atom_id res chain seq x y z
N LEU A 1 -30.60 12.12 -22.12
CA LEU A 1 -30.38 13.30 -22.95
C LEU A 1 -30.86 14.57 -22.27
N GLU A 2 -32.06 14.62 -21.70
CA GLU A 2 -32.60 15.79 -21.00
C GLU A 2 -31.72 16.29 -19.87
N LEU A 3 -31.23 15.39 -19.01
CA LEU A 3 -30.30 15.74 -17.92
C LEU A 3 -29.00 16.34 -18.47
N TRP A 4 -28.45 15.77 -19.55
CA TRP A 4 -27.22 16.26 -20.19
C TRP A 4 -27.40 17.65 -20.80
N GLN A 5 -28.61 17.92 -21.39
CA GLN A 5 -28.94 19.22 -21.97
C GLN A 5 -29.25 20.29 -20.91
N SER A 6 -29.66 19.90 -19.70
CA SER A 6 -29.93 20.82 -18.59
C SER A 6 -28.67 21.33 -17.86
N VAL A 7 -27.53 20.69 -18.09
CA VAL A 7 -26.26 21.04 -17.43
C VAL A 7 -25.49 22.07 -18.27
N PRO A 8 -24.96 23.15 -17.68
CA PRO A 8 -24.09 24.10 -18.38
C PRO A 8 -22.92 23.42 -19.10
N GLY A 9 -22.53 23.90 -20.29
CA GLY A 9 -21.54 23.28 -21.15
C GLY A 9 -20.19 23.00 -20.48
N ASN A 10 -19.73 23.87 -19.58
CA ASN A 10 -18.50 23.72 -18.81
C ASN A 10 -18.57 22.58 -17.76
N GLN A 11 -19.78 22.09 -17.42
CA GLN A 11 -20.01 20.98 -16.49
C GLN A 11 -20.24 19.64 -17.19
N HIS A 12 -20.41 19.60 -18.50
CA HIS A 12 -20.58 18.36 -19.27
C HIS A 12 -19.42 17.39 -19.06
N PHE A 13 -18.20 17.91 -18.91
CA PHE A 13 -17.04 17.08 -18.64
C PHE A 13 -17.16 16.31 -17.32
N VAL A 14 -17.57 16.99 -16.25
CA VAL A 14 -17.77 16.38 -14.92
C VAL A 14 -18.90 15.36 -14.97
N MET A 15 -20.02 15.72 -15.61
CA MET A 15 -21.17 14.84 -15.77
C MET A 15 -20.81 13.57 -16.55
N ASN A 16 -20.06 13.68 -17.65
CA ASN A 16 -19.60 12.53 -18.41
C ASN A 16 -18.68 11.63 -17.55
N LYS A 17 -17.80 12.22 -16.73
CA LYS A 17 -16.95 11.48 -15.79
C LYS A 17 -17.77 10.70 -14.75
N LEU A 18 -18.83 11.29 -14.21
CA LEU A 18 -19.75 10.62 -13.30
C LEU A 18 -20.48 9.45 -13.97
N LEU A 19 -20.98 9.66 -15.19
CA LEU A 19 -21.72 8.63 -15.94
C LEU A 19 -20.83 7.45 -16.36
N THR A 20 -19.57 7.71 -16.67
CA THR A 20 -18.61 6.67 -17.10
C THR A 20 -17.89 5.98 -15.95
N GLY A 21 -18.09 6.41 -14.70
CA GLY A 21 -17.40 5.87 -13.52
C GLY A 21 -15.88 6.16 -13.50
N GLY A 22 -15.38 6.89 -14.49
CA GLY A 22 -13.95 7.18 -14.65
C GLY A 22 -13.55 8.50 -13.99
N PHE A 23 -13.81 8.68 -12.70
CA PHE A 23 -13.55 9.93 -12.00
C PHE A 23 -12.06 10.11 -11.67
N ARG A 24 -11.22 10.20 -12.71
CA ARG A 24 -9.84 10.65 -12.56
C ARG A 24 -9.79 12.17 -12.58
N VAL A 25 -9.74 12.77 -11.42
CA VAL A 25 -9.62 14.24 -11.27
C VAL A 25 -8.17 14.73 -11.17
N GLY A 26 -7.20 13.82 -11.31
CA GLY A 26 -5.77 14.19 -11.24
C GLY A 26 -5.30 14.59 -9.84
N VAL A 27 -6.09 14.30 -8.80
CA VAL A 27 -5.74 14.59 -7.40
C VAL A 27 -5.14 13.33 -6.79
N SER A 28 -3.92 13.44 -6.24
CA SER A 28 -3.29 12.34 -5.54
C SER A 28 -3.86 12.17 -4.13
N THR A 29 -3.80 10.96 -3.58
CA THR A 29 -4.18 10.67 -2.19
C THR A 29 -3.46 11.61 -1.22
N GLY A 30 -2.16 11.86 -1.42
CA GLY A 30 -1.38 12.78 -0.59
C GLY A 30 -1.89 14.23 -0.61
N LEU A 31 -2.44 14.70 -1.74
CA LEU A 31 -3.04 16.04 -1.82
C LEU A 31 -4.38 16.09 -1.08
N ILE A 32 -5.20 15.04 -1.24
CA ILE A 32 -6.47 14.90 -0.52
C ILE A 32 -6.21 14.86 0.99
N SER A 33 -5.25 14.04 1.43
CA SER A 33 -4.89 13.91 2.84
C SER A 33 -4.47 15.23 3.46
N ARG A 34 -3.63 16.00 2.78
CA ARG A 34 -3.23 17.35 3.23
C ARG A 34 -4.40 18.32 3.31
N ALA A 35 -5.26 18.32 2.29
CA ALA A 35 -6.42 19.20 2.27
C ALA A 35 -7.40 18.90 3.41
N ILE A 36 -7.65 17.62 3.71
CA ILE A 36 -8.49 17.21 4.84
C ILE A 36 -7.83 17.57 6.16
N ALA A 37 -6.54 17.27 6.31
CA ALA A 37 -5.78 17.59 7.53
C ALA A 37 -5.81 19.09 7.84
N GLU A 38 -5.58 19.94 6.84
CA GLU A 38 -5.66 21.40 6.97
C GLU A 38 -7.06 21.89 7.30
N ALA A 39 -8.11 21.34 6.65
CA ALA A 39 -9.49 21.73 6.86
C ALA A 39 -10.02 21.41 8.27
N PHE A 40 -9.48 20.36 8.92
CA PHE A 40 -9.94 19.87 10.23
C PHE A 40 -8.90 20.01 11.35
N ASP A 41 -7.80 20.71 11.09
CA ASP A 41 -6.69 20.92 12.04
C ASP A 41 -6.14 19.58 12.61
N LEU A 42 -5.82 18.65 11.69
CA LEU A 42 -5.30 17.32 11.99
C LEU A 42 -3.93 17.09 11.37
N GLU A 43 -3.19 16.10 11.87
CA GLU A 43 -1.93 15.68 11.26
C GLU A 43 -2.19 14.97 9.92
N THR A 44 -1.41 15.32 8.88
CA THR A 44 -1.53 14.72 7.55
C THR A 44 -1.31 13.20 7.58
N GLU A 45 -0.35 12.74 8.38
CA GLU A 45 0.00 11.34 8.57
C GLU A 45 -1.18 10.53 9.13
N LEU A 46 -1.97 11.11 10.02
CA LEU A 46 -3.19 10.50 10.56
C LEU A 46 -4.22 10.26 9.44
N ILE A 47 -4.45 11.27 8.62
CA ILE A 47 -5.40 11.15 7.50
C ILE A 47 -4.91 10.11 6.47
N ILE A 48 -3.61 10.12 6.13
CA ILE A 48 -3.01 9.11 5.25
C ILE A 48 -3.27 7.71 5.81
N GLN A 49 -2.98 7.49 7.08
CA GLN A 49 -3.16 6.20 7.74
C GLN A 49 -4.62 5.74 7.72
N ARG A 50 -5.58 6.62 7.97
CA ARG A 50 -7.03 6.31 7.97
C ARG A 50 -7.59 6.02 6.59
N LEU A 51 -7.00 6.58 5.53
CA LEU A 51 -7.38 6.31 4.14
C LEU A 51 -6.76 5.03 3.59
N MET A 52 -5.74 4.45 4.25
CA MET A 52 -5.08 3.22 3.80
C MET A 52 -5.99 2.00 3.99
N GLY A 53 -5.85 1.03 3.08
CA GLY A 53 -6.59 -0.23 3.17
C GLY A 53 -8.00 -0.20 2.59
N GLY A 54 -8.35 0.83 1.83
CA GLY A 54 -9.64 0.99 1.18
C GLY A 54 -10.62 1.79 2.04
N PHE A 55 -10.93 3.00 1.62
CA PHE A 55 -11.89 3.89 2.27
C PHE A 55 -13.24 3.82 1.55
N GLU A 56 -14.28 3.37 2.25
CA GLU A 56 -15.66 3.49 1.77
C GLU A 56 -16.20 4.89 2.04
N PRO A 57 -16.68 5.64 1.02
CA PRO A 57 -17.13 7.02 1.17
C PRO A 57 -18.55 7.08 1.74
N THR A 58 -18.72 6.71 3.00
CA THR A 58 -19.95 6.88 3.77
C THR A 58 -19.85 8.09 4.70
N ALA A 59 -20.99 8.61 5.17
CA ALA A 59 -21.00 9.72 6.12
C ALA A 59 -20.34 9.33 7.44
N GLU A 60 -20.55 8.10 7.90
CA GLU A 60 -19.96 7.54 9.12
C GLU A 60 -18.43 7.42 9.01
N ASN A 61 -17.94 6.87 7.90
CA ASN A 61 -16.51 6.74 7.67
C ASN A 61 -15.84 8.11 7.53
N PHE A 62 -16.51 9.07 6.90
CA PHE A 62 -15.98 10.43 6.83
C PHE A 62 -15.90 11.09 8.21
N GLN A 63 -16.92 10.91 9.06
CA GLN A 63 -16.86 11.39 10.44
C GLN A 63 -15.67 10.77 11.20
N GLN A 64 -15.46 9.46 11.07
CA GLN A 64 -14.32 8.77 11.68
C GLN A 64 -12.97 9.29 11.13
N LEU A 65 -12.92 9.61 9.83
CA LEU A 65 -11.71 10.13 9.18
C LEU A 65 -11.24 11.45 9.81
N ILE A 66 -12.16 12.30 10.23
CA ILE A 66 -11.89 13.65 10.73
C ILE A 66 -11.92 13.79 12.26
N LEU A 67 -12.13 12.69 13.00
CA LEU A 67 -12.05 12.74 14.46
C LEU A 67 -10.59 12.95 14.92
N PRO A 68 -10.37 13.67 16.05
CA PRO A 68 -9.07 13.68 16.71
C PRO A 68 -8.61 12.26 17.03
N ALA A 69 -7.31 11.98 16.89
CA ALA A 69 -6.75 10.67 17.22
C ALA A 69 -6.78 10.45 18.73
N ASP A 70 -7.31 9.30 19.16
CA ASP A 70 -7.08 8.81 20.51
C ASP A 70 -5.80 7.94 20.59
N ALA A 71 -5.34 7.66 21.81
CA ALA A 71 -4.09 6.92 22.02
C ALA A 71 -4.18 5.43 21.57
N GLU A 72 -5.38 4.86 21.47
CA GLU A 72 -5.60 3.48 21.03
C GLU A 72 -5.65 3.37 19.50
N GLU A 73 -6.12 4.38 18.81
CA GLU A 73 -6.23 4.39 17.35
C GLU A 73 -4.86 4.28 16.67
N LYS A 74 -3.82 4.85 17.29
CA LYS A 74 -2.42 4.71 16.82
C LYS A 74 -1.92 3.26 16.82
N ARG A 75 -2.65 2.34 17.44
CA ARG A 75 -2.31 0.91 17.52
C ARG A 75 -3.24 0.02 16.71
N SER A 76 -4.20 0.56 15.97
CA SER A 76 -5.29 -0.24 15.45
C SER A 76 -4.95 -1.12 14.26
N LYS A 77 -5.29 -2.37 14.44
CA LYS A 77 -5.95 -3.27 13.47
C LYS A 77 -5.21 -3.66 12.19
N GLY A 78 -3.86 -3.72 12.16
CA GLY A 78 -3.16 -4.27 10.99
C GLY A 78 -3.16 -3.37 9.76
N THR A 79 -3.53 -2.09 9.90
CA THR A 79 -3.38 -1.07 8.87
C THR A 79 -1.90 -0.80 8.59
N PRO A 80 -1.47 -0.72 7.34
CA PRO A 80 -0.08 -0.49 7.00
C PRO A 80 0.37 0.93 7.37
N TYR A 81 1.66 1.08 7.57
CA TYR A 81 2.29 2.39 7.63
C TYR A 81 2.53 2.93 6.21
N PRO A 82 2.60 4.26 6.04
CA PRO A 82 2.99 4.84 4.76
C PRO A 82 4.34 4.25 4.29
N PHE A 83 4.38 3.77 3.04
CA PHE A 83 5.61 3.24 2.47
C PHE A 83 6.60 4.36 2.20
N PHE A 84 7.80 4.24 2.73
CA PHE A 84 8.88 5.16 2.41
C PHE A 84 9.38 4.91 0.99
N LEU A 85 9.31 5.94 0.15
CA LEU A 85 9.72 5.86 -1.25
C LEU A 85 11.07 6.55 -1.44
N ALA A 86 11.98 5.88 -2.14
CA ALA A 86 13.26 6.46 -2.50
C ALA A 86 13.08 7.64 -3.48
N SER A 87 13.85 8.69 -3.26
CA SER A 87 13.99 9.78 -4.21
C SER A 87 15.05 9.47 -5.27
N PRO A 88 14.96 10.06 -6.48
CA PRO A 88 16.04 9.97 -7.45
C PRO A 88 17.37 10.47 -6.87
N LEU A 89 18.44 9.69 -7.10
CA LEU A 89 19.77 10.06 -6.64
C LEU A 89 20.38 11.11 -7.58
N GLU A 90 20.75 12.23 -7.02
CA GLU A 90 21.57 13.24 -7.67
C GLU A 90 23.05 12.90 -7.47
N ILE A 91 23.74 12.50 -8.54
CA ILE A 91 25.13 11.97 -8.47
C ILE A 91 26.12 12.95 -7.81
N HIS A 92 25.89 14.25 -7.92
CA HIS A 92 26.76 15.23 -7.28
C HIS A 92 26.77 15.09 -5.75
N ARG A 93 25.65 14.69 -5.12
CA ARG A 93 25.58 14.46 -3.67
C ARG A 93 26.52 13.38 -3.18
N LEU A 94 26.79 12.35 -4.00
CA LEU A 94 27.75 11.31 -3.65
C LEU A 94 29.18 11.83 -3.58
N LYS A 95 29.52 12.88 -4.33
CA LYS A 95 30.88 13.44 -4.35
C LYS A 95 31.16 14.32 -3.14
N ASP A 96 30.11 14.89 -2.56
CA ASP A 96 30.18 15.87 -1.48
C ASP A 96 29.83 15.26 -0.10
N SER A 97 29.65 13.93 -0.03
CA SER A 97 29.26 13.22 1.18
C SER A 97 30.24 12.09 1.54
N GLU A 98 30.27 11.72 2.82
CA GLU A 98 31.05 10.62 3.32
C GLU A 98 30.38 9.27 3.04
N ALA A 99 31.18 8.21 2.82
CA ALA A 99 30.63 6.89 2.50
C ALA A 99 29.73 6.30 3.59
N ASN A 100 29.91 6.69 4.84
CA ASN A 100 29.12 6.25 5.99
C ASN A 100 27.73 6.89 6.08
N GLU A 101 27.48 7.94 5.28
CA GLU A 101 26.16 8.58 5.16
C GLU A 101 25.23 7.83 4.19
N TRP A 102 25.75 6.81 3.49
CA TRP A 102 25.04 6.07 2.47
C TRP A 102 24.91 4.60 2.83
N ARG A 103 23.76 4.04 2.49
CA ARG A 103 23.53 2.60 2.48
C ARG A 103 23.30 2.14 1.05
N VAL A 104 24.04 1.13 0.62
CA VAL A 104 23.89 0.47 -0.69
C VAL A 104 23.21 -0.87 -0.47
N GLU A 105 22.13 -1.09 -1.19
CA GLU A 105 21.32 -2.29 -1.08
C GLU A 105 21.02 -2.86 -2.48
N TRP A 106 20.79 -4.17 -2.55
CA TRP A 106 20.28 -4.79 -3.76
C TRP A 106 18.88 -4.28 -4.06
N LYS A 107 18.66 -3.90 -5.32
CA LYS A 107 17.32 -3.57 -5.80
C LYS A 107 16.68 -4.84 -6.35
N TRP A 108 16.01 -5.56 -5.48
CA TRP A 108 15.25 -6.74 -5.87
C TRP A 108 14.05 -6.35 -6.73
N ASP A 109 13.70 -7.22 -7.68
CA ASP A 109 12.51 -7.08 -8.51
C ASP A 109 11.41 -8.02 -8.00
N GLY A 110 10.58 -7.53 -7.11
CA GLY A 110 9.55 -8.26 -6.41
C GLY A 110 8.32 -7.40 -6.14
N ILE A 111 7.65 -7.68 -5.02
CA ILE A 111 6.52 -6.91 -4.53
C ILE A 111 6.90 -6.28 -3.19
N ARG A 112 7.02 -4.96 -3.16
CA ARG A 112 7.16 -4.26 -1.88
C ARG A 112 5.95 -4.51 -1.03
N GLY A 113 6.17 -5.07 0.15
CA GLY A 113 5.11 -5.42 1.08
C GLY A 113 5.45 -5.07 2.51
N GLN A 114 4.40 -4.85 3.28
CA GLN A 114 4.48 -4.65 4.72
C GLN A 114 3.73 -5.78 5.41
N LEU A 115 4.46 -6.62 6.14
CA LEU A 115 3.91 -7.70 6.97
C LEU A 115 3.70 -7.15 8.37
N ILE A 116 2.46 -7.19 8.84
CA ILE A 116 2.07 -6.67 10.15
C ILE A 116 1.44 -7.80 10.96
N HIS A 117 1.98 -8.04 12.16
CA HIS A 117 1.37 -8.95 13.11
C HIS A 117 0.91 -8.16 14.35
N ARG A 118 -0.41 -8.07 14.56
CA ARG A 118 -1.00 -7.34 15.69
C ARG A 118 -2.25 -8.01 16.20
N GLY A 119 -2.35 -8.11 17.52
CA GLY A 119 -3.45 -8.79 18.19
C GLY A 119 -3.53 -10.24 17.73
N HIS A 120 -4.64 -10.62 17.13
CA HIS A 120 -4.84 -11.99 16.62
C HIS A 120 -4.75 -12.08 15.09
N GLY A 121 -4.22 -11.04 14.41
CA GLY A 121 -4.18 -10.97 12.97
C GLY A 121 -2.79 -10.77 12.38
N THR A 122 -2.57 -11.38 11.21
CA THR A 122 -1.40 -11.14 10.37
C THR A 122 -1.86 -10.64 9.03
N PHE A 123 -1.28 -9.53 8.59
CA PHE A 123 -1.68 -8.80 7.40
C PHE A 123 -0.46 -8.54 6.53
N LEU A 124 -0.58 -8.83 5.25
CA LEU A 124 0.45 -8.48 4.26
C LEU A 124 -0.15 -7.48 3.28
N TRP A 125 0.36 -6.27 3.32
CA TRP A 125 -0.06 -5.17 2.46
C TRP A 125 0.95 -4.94 1.34
N SER A 126 0.46 -4.78 0.12
CA SER A 126 1.29 -4.32 -1.00
C SER A 126 1.51 -2.81 -0.92
N ARG A 127 2.52 -2.31 -1.67
CA ARG A 127 2.74 -0.85 -1.85
C ARG A 127 1.53 -0.12 -2.43
N GLY A 128 0.67 -0.82 -3.17
CA GLY A 128 -0.59 -0.29 -3.71
C GLY A 128 -1.74 -0.27 -2.69
N GLU A 129 -1.46 -0.54 -1.41
CA GLU A 129 -2.46 -0.57 -0.33
C GLU A 129 -3.51 -1.68 -0.50
N GLU A 130 -3.14 -2.76 -1.19
CA GLU A 130 -3.97 -3.94 -1.33
C GLU A 130 -3.55 -5.01 -0.32
N LEU A 131 -4.54 -5.64 0.33
CA LEU A 131 -4.31 -6.79 1.19
C LEU A 131 -4.08 -8.04 0.32
N ILE A 132 -2.87 -8.61 0.40
CA ILE A 132 -2.44 -9.71 -0.46
C ILE A 132 -2.20 -11.03 0.29
N ASN A 133 -2.85 -11.21 1.44
CA ASN A 133 -2.75 -12.40 2.29
C ASN A 133 -2.96 -13.71 1.51
N ASP A 134 -4.01 -13.77 0.70
CA ASP A 134 -4.40 -14.98 -0.04
C ASP A 134 -3.34 -15.42 -1.06
N SER A 135 -2.56 -14.48 -1.57
CA SER A 135 -1.48 -14.74 -2.52
C SER A 135 -0.22 -15.29 -1.86
N PHE A 136 -0.04 -15.05 -0.55
CA PHE A 136 1.19 -15.39 0.20
C PHE A 136 0.92 -16.01 1.57
N PRO A 137 0.16 -17.11 1.65
CA PRO A 137 -0.26 -17.70 2.91
C PRO A 137 0.93 -18.19 3.77
N GLU A 138 2.08 -18.50 3.19
CA GLU A 138 3.30 -18.87 3.91
C GLU A 138 3.88 -17.68 4.69
N LEU A 139 3.80 -16.46 4.16
CA LEU A 139 4.22 -15.24 4.88
C LEU A 139 3.25 -14.91 6.02
N ILE A 140 1.96 -15.17 5.83
CA ILE A 140 0.97 -15.02 6.89
C ILE A 140 1.26 -16.00 8.04
N SER A 141 1.58 -17.24 7.71
CA SER A 141 1.96 -18.26 8.70
C SER A 141 3.26 -17.90 9.43
N LEU A 142 4.25 -17.36 8.69
CA LEU A 142 5.50 -16.86 9.27
C LEU A 142 5.22 -15.68 10.23
N GLY A 143 4.44 -14.71 9.78
CA GLY A 143 4.11 -13.52 10.55
C GLY A 143 3.36 -13.84 11.83
N ALA A 144 2.47 -14.84 11.81
CA ALA A 144 1.73 -15.29 13.00
C ALA A 144 2.64 -15.90 14.09
N ALA A 145 3.86 -16.31 13.74
CA ALA A 145 4.85 -16.80 14.70
C ALA A 145 5.76 -15.70 15.27
N LEU A 146 5.64 -14.47 14.79
CA LEU A 146 6.42 -13.32 15.27
C LEU A 146 5.79 -12.72 16.55
N PRO A 147 6.55 -11.97 17.34
CA PRO A 147 6.01 -11.23 18.47
C PRO A 147 4.89 -10.27 18.06
N ASP A 148 3.90 -10.09 18.94
CA ASP A 148 2.84 -9.10 18.72
C ASP A 148 3.41 -7.69 18.55
N GLY A 149 2.83 -6.90 17.63
CA GLY A 149 3.32 -5.58 17.28
C GLY A 149 4.42 -5.56 16.22
N THR A 150 4.85 -6.73 15.71
CA THR A 150 5.90 -6.79 14.67
C THR A 150 5.40 -6.19 13.36
N VAL A 151 6.25 -5.35 12.76
CA VAL A 151 6.09 -4.82 11.41
C VAL A 151 7.38 -5.04 10.63
N LEU A 152 7.26 -5.71 9.48
CA LEU A 152 8.37 -5.92 8.56
C LEU A 152 8.03 -5.24 7.23
N ASP A 153 8.91 -4.38 6.77
CA ASP A 153 8.83 -3.75 5.45
C ASP A 153 9.93 -4.30 4.56
N GLY A 154 9.59 -4.89 3.42
CA GLY A 154 10.56 -5.57 2.58
C GLY A 154 10.05 -5.88 1.19
N GLU A 155 10.85 -6.60 0.43
CA GLU A 155 10.52 -7.04 -0.92
C GLU A 155 10.18 -8.52 -0.91
N VAL A 156 8.96 -8.88 -1.30
CA VAL A 156 8.55 -10.27 -1.49
C VAL A 156 9.09 -10.76 -2.81
N ILE A 157 9.89 -11.81 -2.78
CA ILE A 157 10.53 -12.39 -3.97
C ILE A 157 10.27 -13.89 -4.06
N CYS A 158 10.32 -14.42 -5.28
CA CYS A 158 10.27 -15.84 -5.53
C CYS A 158 11.70 -16.40 -5.62
N TRP A 159 12.10 -17.27 -4.68
CA TRP A 159 13.46 -17.78 -4.64
C TRP A 159 13.51 -19.26 -4.22
N LYS A 160 14.01 -20.10 -5.09
CA LYS A 160 14.24 -21.52 -4.77
C LYS A 160 15.50 -21.67 -3.93
N GLU A 161 15.46 -22.58 -3.00
CA GLU A 161 16.48 -22.74 -1.95
C GLU A 161 17.90 -22.91 -2.48
N ASN A 162 18.07 -23.63 -3.60
CA ASN A 162 19.38 -23.92 -4.18
C ASN A 162 19.75 -23.04 -5.39
N ASP A 163 18.90 -22.09 -5.75
CA ASP A 163 19.19 -21.20 -6.87
C ASP A 163 20.07 -20.03 -6.40
N PRO A 164 21.09 -19.61 -7.19
CA PRO A 164 21.97 -18.52 -6.82
C PRO A 164 21.29 -17.14 -6.89
N THR A 165 20.17 -17.05 -7.60
CA THR A 165 19.41 -15.80 -7.83
C THR A 165 17.93 -16.06 -7.68
N PRO A 166 17.12 -15.02 -7.33
CA PRO A 166 15.67 -15.13 -7.32
C PRO A 166 15.13 -15.38 -8.74
N LEU A 167 13.95 -15.98 -8.81
CA LEU A 167 13.21 -16.12 -10.06
C LEU A 167 12.70 -14.76 -10.52
N GLY A 168 12.43 -14.62 -11.81
CA GLY A 168 11.89 -13.40 -12.38
C GLY A 168 10.51 -13.03 -11.82
N PHE A 169 10.19 -11.75 -11.86
CA PHE A 169 8.93 -11.18 -11.36
C PHE A 169 7.69 -11.81 -12.04
N ASP A 170 7.81 -12.26 -13.29
CA ASP A 170 6.75 -12.98 -14.02
C ASP A 170 6.27 -14.22 -13.25
N GLN A 171 7.16 -14.94 -12.56
CA GLN A 171 6.81 -16.09 -11.72
C GLN A 171 6.03 -15.65 -10.49
N LEU A 172 6.43 -14.55 -9.87
CA LEU A 172 5.74 -13.99 -8.71
C LEU A 172 4.32 -13.50 -9.08
N GLN A 173 4.16 -12.87 -10.24
CA GLN A 173 2.86 -12.42 -10.74
C GLN A 173 1.83 -13.55 -10.86
N ARG A 174 2.26 -14.79 -11.09
CA ARG A 174 1.36 -15.95 -11.16
C ARG A 174 0.61 -16.19 -9.87
N ARG A 175 1.07 -15.64 -8.75
CA ARG A 175 0.45 -15.78 -7.42
C ARG A 175 -0.56 -14.67 -7.13
N LEU A 176 -0.39 -13.49 -7.75
CA LEU A 176 -1.25 -12.34 -7.50
C LEU A 176 -2.70 -12.56 -7.96
N GLY A 177 -3.63 -11.98 -7.21
CA GLY A 177 -5.06 -12.03 -7.51
C GLY A 177 -5.71 -13.40 -7.35
N ARG A 178 -5.00 -14.39 -6.82
CA ARG A 178 -5.54 -15.72 -6.54
C ARG A 178 -6.15 -15.78 -5.14
N LYS A 179 -7.38 -16.23 -5.05
CA LYS A 179 -8.05 -16.53 -3.76
C LYS A 179 -7.42 -17.71 -3.01
N GLN A 180 -6.77 -18.61 -3.76
CA GLN A 180 -6.04 -19.75 -3.19
C GLN A 180 -4.83 -20.07 -4.06
N VAL A 181 -3.69 -20.24 -3.42
CA VAL A 181 -2.44 -20.68 -4.05
C VAL A 181 -2.28 -22.17 -3.87
N SER A 182 -2.24 -22.92 -4.99
CA SER A 182 -2.08 -24.38 -4.96
C SER A 182 -0.71 -24.80 -4.42
N ASN A 183 -0.61 -26.00 -3.87
CA ASN A 183 0.67 -26.55 -3.41
C ASN A 183 1.70 -26.71 -4.54
N SER A 184 1.26 -26.94 -5.78
CA SER A 184 2.15 -26.97 -6.95
C SER A 184 2.78 -25.60 -7.17
N LEU A 185 1.95 -24.54 -7.18
CA LEU A 185 2.44 -23.18 -7.38
C LEU A 185 3.35 -22.70 -6.26
N LYS A 186 3.09 -23.10 -5.00
CA LYS A 186 4.00 -22.80 -3.87
C LYS A 186 5.38 -23.43 -4.06
N LYS A 187 5.46 -24.65 -4.65
CA LYS A 187 6.72 -25.31 -4.95
C LYS A 187 7.43 -24.72 -6.17
N GLU A 188 6.66 -24.31 -7.18
CA GLU A 188 7.21 -23.69 -8.40
C GLU A 188 7.74 -22.29 -8.14
N CYS A 189 7.06 -21.52 -7.31
CA CYS A 189 7.40 -20.15 -6.91
C CYS A 189 7.40 -20.04 -5.38
N PRO A 190 8.42 -20.59 -4.69
CA PRO A 190 8.56 -20.43 -3.24
C PRO A 190 8.92 -18.99 -2.88
N ILE A 191 8.35 -18.48 -1.80
CA ILE A 191 8.47 -17.08 -1.38
C ILE A 191 9.50 -16.94 -0.26
N ARG A 192 10.26 -15.84 -0.36
CA ARG A 192 11.21 -15.37 0.64
C ARG A 192 10.94 -13.91 0.97
#